data_d20a9e04f89a1d7c074aad3f8b86aa66
#
_entry.id   d20a9e04f89a1d7c074aad3f8b86aa66
#
_cell.length_a   1.000
_cell.length_b   1.000
_cell.length_c   1.000
_cell.angle_alpha   90.00
_cell.angle_beta   90.00
_cell.angle_gamma   90.00
#
_symmetry.space_group_name_H-M   'P 1'
#
loop_
_entity.id
_entity.type
_entity.pdbx_description
1 polymer ?
#
loop_
_entity_poly.entity_id
_entity_poly.type
_entity_poly.pdbx_seq_one_letter_code
_entity_poly.pdbx_strand_id
1 'polypeptide(L)'
;MSSGESASAGRQWLSDRSVVVLLGSNLFTIVLALVQQWDVGELMWIYWGQSVVIGYFNVHRILDLGKFSTEGFRINGKSVEPTPKTQRETALFFAMHYGFFHFGYLVFLFAETDVGGSLPWIGIVVCIFAFYLNHRYSYQYNREAEQDRVPNIGSIMFFPYVRIIPMHLMIVSGSQ
;
A
#
# COMPACT_ATOMS: atom_id res chain seq x y z
N MET A 1 22.21 6.71 27.92
CA MET A 1 22.06 7.69 26.82
C MET A 1 21.20 7.13 25.67
N SER A 2 20.03 6.52 25.92
CA SER A 2 19.22 5.89 24.85
C SER A 2 17.78 6.38 24.78
N SER A 3 17.33 7.22 25.71
CA SER A 3 15.93 7.71 25.73
C SER A 3 15.68 8.97 24.87
N GLY A 4 16.73 9.66 24.44
CA GLY A 4 16.61 10.85 23.58
C GLY A 4 16.49 10.57 22.09
N GLU A 5 17.08 9.49 21.61
CA GLU A 5 17.07 9.12 20.18
C GLU A 5 15.72 8.55 19.72
N SER A 6 15.07 7.74 20.55
CA SER A 6 13.75 7.19 20.24
C SER A 6 12.64 8.26 20.21
N ALA A 7 12.75 9.31 21.04
CA ALA A 7 11.80 10.42 21.05
C ALA A 7 11.98 11.39 19.85
N SER A 8 13.20 11.49 19.29
CA SER A 8 13.47 12.28 18.10
C SER A 8 13.00 11.56 16.82
N ALA A 9 13.20 10.24 16.73
CA ALA A 9 12.72 9.42 15.64
C ALA A 9 11.19 9.46 15.55
N GLY A 10 10.47 9.29 16.69
CA GLY A 10 9.00 9.35 16.72
C GLY A 10 8.42 10.70 16.27
N ARG A 11 9.10 11.81 16.54
CA ARG A 11 8.69 13.15 16.07
C ARG A 11 8.96 13.38 14.58
N GLN A 12 9.97 12.74 14.03
CA GLN A 12 10.34 12.87 12.62
C GLN A 12 9.33 12.20 11.69
N TRP A 13 8.67 11.12 12.13
CA TRP A 13 7.62 10.44 11.37
C TRP A 13 6.34 11.28 11.25
N LEU A 14 5.98 12.04 12.27
CA LEU A 14 4.79 12.90 12.26
C LEU A 14 4.99 14.21 11.48
N SER A 15 6.24 14.61 11.23
CA SER A 15 6.56 15.79 10.44
C SER A 15 6.68 15.50 8.93
N ASP A 16 6.65 14.24 8.53
CA ASP A 16 6.63 13.85 7.14
C ASP A 16 5.22 14.12 6.56
N ARG A 17 5.14 15.10 5.66
CA ARG A 17 3.89 15.50 5.00
C ARG A 17 3.15 14.31 4.38
N SER A 18 3.87 13.31 3.91
CA SER A 18 3.28 12.10 3.31
C SER A 18 2.53 11.25 4.34
N VAL A 19 3.03 11.15 5.58
CA VAL A 19 2.35 10.43 6.68
C VAL A 19 1.10 11.17 7.10
N VAL A 20 1.16 12.49 7.26
CA VAL A 20 0.00 13.33 7.63
C VAL A 20 -1.08 13.23 6.58
N VAL A 21 -0.71 13.29 5.30
CA VAL A 21 -1.66 13.21 4.19
C VAL A 21 -2.24 11.79 4.07
N LEU A 22 -1.45 10.74 4.31
CA LEU A 22 -1.94 9.35 4.34
C LEU A 22 -2.95 9.15 5.49
N LEU A 23 -2.62 9.61 6.69
CA LEU A 23 -3.50 9.55 7.85
C LEU A 23 -4.78 10.37 7.61
N GLY A 24 -4.65 11.56 7.02
CA GLY A 24 -5.76 12.42 6.67
C GLY A 24 -6.72 11.78 5.67
N SER A 25 -6.18 11.13 4.62
CA SER A 25 -7.02 10.43 3.62
C SER A 25 -7.73 9.20 4.21
N ASN A 26 -7.06 8.45 5.08
CA ASN A 26 -7.69 7.33 5.78
C ASN A 26 -8.79 7.81 6.75
N LEU A 27 -8.51 8.87 7.52
CA LEU A 27 -9.50 9.47 8.43
C LEU A 27 -10.70 10.01 7.64
N PHE A 28 -10.48 10.68 6.52
CA PHE A 28 -11.55 11.15 5.63
C PHE A 28 -12.43 10.00 5.14
N THR A 29 -11.83 8.89 4.71
CA THR A 29 -12.58 7.68 4.31
C THR A 29 -13.41 7.12 5.45
N ILE A 30 -12.87 7.07 6.68
CA ILE A 30 -13.58 6.59 7.87
C ILE A 30 -14.75 7.53 8.19
N VAL A 31 -14.54 8.85 8.18
CA VAL A 31 -15.60 9.84 8.44
C VAL A 31 -16.71 9.73 7.39
N LEU A 32 -16.37 9.60 6.11
CA LEU A 32 -17.36 9.38 5.04
C LEU A 32 -18.15 8.09 5.28
N ALA A 33 -17.49 7.01 5.61
CA ALA A 33 -18.12 5.72 5.88
C ALA A 33 -19.13 5.82 7.04
N LEU A 34 -18.74 6.50 8.13
CA LEU A 34 -19.62 6.71 9.29
C LEU A 34 -20.81 7.62 8.95
N VAL A 35 -20.59 8.72 8.24
CA VAL A 35 -21.65 9.68 7.87
C VAL A 35 -22.63 9.08 6.88
N GLN A 36 -22.16 8.29 5.93
CA GLN A 36 -22.97 7.66 4.89
C GLN A 36 -23.51 6.28 5.31
N GLN A 37 -23.17 5.82 6.52
CA GLN A 37 -23.55 4.50 7.03
C GLN A 37 -23.23 3.36 6.05
N TRP A 38 -22.01 3.40 5.49
CA TRP A 38 -21.55 2.37 4.57
C TRP A 38 -21.50 0.99 5.24
N ASP A 39 -21.88 0.00 4.49
CA ASP A 39 -21.73 -1.37 4.94
C ASP A 39 -20.30 -1.90 4.80
N VAL A 40 -20.06 -3.09 5.34
CA VAL A 40 -18.73 -3.72 5.30
C VAL A 40 -18.29 -3.99 3.85
N GLY A 41 -19.22 -4.34 2.96
CA GLY A 41 -18.93 -4.59 1.55
C GLY A 41 -18.38 -3.35 0.83
N GLU A 42 -19.00 -2.18 1.07
CA GLU A 42 -18.53 -0.91 0.52
C GLU A 42 -17.12 -0.55 0.97
N LEU A 43 -16.85 -0.71 2.27
CA LEU A 43 -15.53 -0.48 2.84
C LEU A 43 -14.49 -1.43 2.26
N MET A 44 -14.83 -2.69 2.02
CA MET A 44 -13.94 -3.68 1.43
C MET A 44 -13.58 -3.32 -0.02
N TRP A 45 -14.53 -2.81 -0.82
CA TRP A 45 -14.26 -2.33 -2.18
C TRP A 45 -13.29 -1.15 -2.20
N ILE A 46 -13.50 -0.16 -1.31
CA ILE A 46 -12.59 0.99 -1.19
C ILE A 46 -11.20 0.53 -0.76
N TYR A 47 -11.14 -0.32 0.26
CA TYR A 47 -9.87 -0.81 0.79
C TYR A 47 -9.09 -1.63 -0.25
N TRP A 48 -9.80 -2.47 -1.04
CA TRP A 48 -9.23 -3.19 -2.15
C TRP A 48 -8.66 -2.24 -3.21
N GLY A 49 -9.44 -1.28 -3.67
CA GLY A 49 -8.99 -0.31 -4.67
C GLY A 49 -7.80 0.53 -4.21
N GLN A 50 -7.80 0.99 -2.96
CA GLN A 50 -6.65 1.69 -2.36
C GLN A 50 -5.41 0.79 -2.30
N SER A 51 -5.57 -0.49 -2.00
CA SER A 51 -4.45 -1.44 -1.97
C SER A 51 -3.86 -1.68 -3.36
N VAL A 52 -4.69 -1.74 -4.40
CA VAL A 52 -4.24 -1.81 -5.80
C VAL A 52 -3.42 -0.56 -6.16
N VAL A 53 -3.88 0.63 -5.75
CA VAL A 53 -3.13 1.90 -5.95
C VAL A 53 -1.76 1.85 -5.27
N ILE A 54 -1.69 1.36 -4.02
CA ILE A 54 -0.42 1.21 -3.30
C ILE A 54 0.51 0.25 -4.04
N GLY A 55 -0.01 -0.89 -4.48
CA GLY A 55 0.77 -1.87 -5.26
C GLY A 55 1.33 -1.27 -6.55
N TYR A 56 0.50 -0.52 -7.29
CA TYR A 56 0.93 0.19 -8.50
C TYR A 56 2.10 1.15 -8.23
N PHE A 57 1.97 2.03 -7.26
CA PHE A 57 3.05 2.97 -6.93
C PHE A 57 4.28 2.28 -6.35
N ASN A 58 4.12 1.16 -5.64
CA ASN A 58 5.25 0.41 -5.11
C ASN A 58 6.07 -0.28 -6.22
N VAL A 59 5.43 -0.79 -7.28
CA VAL A 59 6.15 -1.27 -8.47
C VAL A 59 7.01 -0.16 -9.08
N HIS A 60 6.43 1.02 -9.29
CA HIS A 60 7.17 2.17 -9.81
C HIS A 60 8.29 2.59 -8.86
N ARG A 61 8.03 2.61 -7.55
CA ARG A 61 9.04 2.94 -6.56
C ARG A 61 10.24 1.97 -6.61
N ILE A 62 9.99 0.66 -6.73
CA ILE A 62 11.07 -0.32 -6.88
C ILE A 62 11.85 -0.06 -8.17
N LEU A 63 11.18 0.22 -9.30
CA LEU A 63 11.82 0.44 -10.60
C LEU A 63 12.59 1.77 -10.69
N ASP A 64 12.20 2.77 -9.91
CA ASP A 64 12.83 4.09 -9.91
C ASP A 64 13.99 4.23 -8.90
N LEU A 65 14.33 3.17 -8.15
CA LEU A 65 15.48 3.20 -7.23
C LEU A 65 16.78 3.44 -8.00
N GLY A 66 17.47 4.53 -7.68
CA GLY A 66 18.81 4.81 -8.22
C GLY A 66 19.88 3.95 -7.55
N LYS A 67 19.90 3.98 -6.21
CA LYS A 67 20.77 3.15 -5.37
C LYS A 67 19.92 2.41 -4.36
N PHE A 68 20.25 1.15 -4.08
CA PHE A 68 19.53 0.35 -3.09
C PHE A 68 20.44 -0.70 -2.45
N SER A 69 20.06 -1.17 -1.27
CA SER A 69 20.70 -2.29 -0.56
C SER A 69 19.87 -3.55 -0.74
N THR A 70 20.56 -4.66 -0.78
CA THR A 70 20.02 -6.04 -0.77
C THR A 70 20.38 -6.77 0.51
N GLU A 71 20.79 -6.06 1.57
CA GLU A 71 21.17 -6.65 2.84
C GLU A 71 20.01 -7.46 3.43
N GLY A 72 20.27 -8.72 3.79
CA GLY A 72 19.25 -9.65 4.28
C GLY A 72 18.25 -10.14 3.23
N PHE A 73 18.27 -9.59 2.01
CA PHE A 73 17.38 -9.99 0.93
C PHE A 73 17.95 -11.18 0.17
N ARG A 74 17.13 -12.23 0.00
CA ARG A 74 17.54 -13.47 -0.67
C ARG A 74 16.52 -13.89 -1.70
N ILE A 75 17.01 -14.36 -2.86
CA ILE A 75 16.20 -15.00 -3.91
C ILE A 75 16.62 -16.47 -3.97
N ASN A 76 15.65 -17.38 -3.82
CA ASN A 76 15.91 -18.83 -3.78
C ASN A 76 17.00 -19.23 -2.75
N GLY A 77 16.98 -18.58 -1.59
CA GLY A 77 17.94 -18.85 -0.50
C GLY A 77 19.34 -18.27 -0.70
N LYS A 78 19.63 -17.63 -1.85
CA LYS A 78 20.93 -17.02 -2.15
C LYS A 78 20.88 -15.52 -1.96
N SER A 79 21.93 -14.94 -1.37
CA SER A 79 22.11 -13.50 -1.34
C SER A 79 22.26 -12.98 -2.78
N VAL A 80 21.67 -11.81 -3.04
CA VAL A 80 21.69 -11.16 -4.36
C VAL A 80 22.39 -9.81 -4.28
N GLU A 81 23.02 -9.42 -5.38
CA GLU A 81 23.67 -8.13 -5.50
C GLU A 81 22.67 -7.04 -5.95
N PRO A 82 22.91 -5.76 -5.59
CA PRO A 82 22.07 -4.63 -5.99
C PRO A 82 22.32 -4.26 -7.46
N THR A 83 21.75 -5.04 -8.38
CA THR A 83 21.88 -4.85 -9.82
C THR A 83 20.54 -4.44 -10.46
N PRO A 84 20.55 -3.79 -11.65
CA PRO A 84 19.32 -3.50 -12.38
C PRO A 84 18.48 -4.75 -12.69
N LYS A 85 19.14 -5.91 -12.82
CA LYS A 85 18.45 -7.18 -12.99
C LYS A 85 17.67 -7.56 -11.73
N THR A 86 18.32 -7.55 -10.57
CA THR A 86 17.68 -7.80 -9.26
C THR A 86 16.51 -6.87 -9.03
N GLN A 87 16.65 -5.59 -9.38
CA GLN A 87 15.60 -4.59 -9.27
C GLN A 87 14.35 -4.96 -10.08
N ARG A 88 14.54 -5.30 -11.37
CA ARG A 88 13.44 -5.69 -12.27
C ARG A 88 12.79 -7.01 -11.85
N GLU A 89 13.58 -8.00 -11.46
CA GLU A 89 13.08 -9.30 -10.98
C GLU A 89 12.25 -9.12 -9.70
N THR A 90 12.69 -8.27 -8.78
CA THR A 90 11.96 -7.94 -7.55
C THR A 90 10.65 -7.22 -7.86
N ALA A 91 10.66 -6.23 -8.77
CA ALA A 91 9.46 -5.51 -9.19
C ALA A 91 8.45 -6.44 -9.87
N LEU A 92 8.92 -7.32 -10.76
CA LEU A 92 8.07 -8.29 -11.46
C LEU A 92 7.49 -9.32 -10.48
N PHE A 93 8.31 -9.87 -9.60
CA PHE A 93 7.84 -10.80 -8.56
C PHE A 93 6.78 -10.14 -7.69
N PHE A 94 7.04 -8.92 -7.21
CA PHE A 94 6.07 -8.17 -6.42
C PHE A 94 4.77 -7.95 -7.19
N ALA A 95 4.84 -7.48 -8.44
CA ALA A 95 3.66 -7.21 -9.26
C ALA A 95 2.80 -8.47 -9.45
N MET A 96 3.43 -9.61 -9.77
CA MET A 96 2.72 -10.87 -9.98
C MET A 96 2.14 -11.42 -8.68
N HIS A 97 2.94 -11.48 -7.62
CA HIS A 97 2.55 -12.07 -6.35
C HIS A 97 1.49 -11.21 -5.63
N TYR A 98 1.71 -9.92 -5.54
CA TYR A 98 0.75 -8.97 -4.97
C TYR A 98 -0.54 -8.89 -5.79
N GLY A 99 -0.41 -8.85 -7.12
CA GLY A 99 -1.53 -8.86 -8.05
C GLY A 99 -2.37 -10.13 -7.97
N PHE A 100 -1.74 -11.30 -7.79
CA PHE A 100 -2.44 -12.56 -7.60
C PHE A 100 -3.37 -12.55 -6.37
N PHE A 101 -2.89 -12.05 -5.23
CA PHE A 101 -3.74 -11.89 -4.04
C PHE A 101 -4.89 -10.91 -4.29
N HIS A 102 -4.62 -9.78 -4.94
CA HIS A 102 -5.66 -8.79 -5.23
C HIS A 102 -6.68 -9.30 -6.24
N PHE A 103 -6.29 -10.15 -7.17
CA PHE A 103 -7.21 -10.85 -8.05
C PHE A 103 -8.11 -11.82 -7.26
N GLY A 104 -7.54 -12.60 -6.34
CA GLY A 104 -8.31 -13.46 -5.45
C GLY A 104 -9.33 -12.67 -4.60
N TYR A 105 -8.91 -11.53 -4.04
CA TYR A 105 -9.83 -10.64 -3.30
C TYR A 105 -10.90 -10.02 -4.17
N LEU A 106 -10.60 -9.70 -5.43
CA LEU A 106 -11.58 -9.20 -6.38
C LEU A 106 -12.68 -10.25 -6.63
N VAL A 107 -12.28 -11.50 -6.86
CA VAL A 107 -13.24 -12.63 -7.02
C VAL A 107 -14.11 -12.79 -5.78
N PHE A 108 -13.51 -12.71 -4.59
CA PHE A 108 -14.24 -12.77 -3.32
C PHE A 108 -15.24 -11.61 -3.19
N LEU A 109 -14.84 -10.38 -3.49
CA LEU A 109 -15.73 -9.21 -3.43
C LEU A 109 -16.93 -9.36 -4.36
N PHE A 110 -16.73 -9.87 -5.58
CA PHE A 110 -17.84 -10.15 -6.49
C PHE A 110 -18.78 -11.25 -6.01
N ALA A 111 -18.27 -12.21 -5.24
CA ALA A 111 -19.08 -13.30 -4.70
C ALA A 111 -19.90 -12.88 -3.49
N GLU A 112 -19.35 -11.99 -2.63
CA GLU A 112 -19.94 -11.64 -1.33
C GLU A 112 -20.75 -10.34 -1.35
N THR A 113 -20.62 -9.51 -2.40
CA THR A 113 -21.34 -8.22 -2.46
C THR A 113 -22.31 -8.19 -3.64
N ASP A 114 -23.47 -7.56 -3.44
CA ASP A 114 -24.44 -7.33 -4.53
C ASP A 114 -23.98 -6.17 -5.43
N VAL A 115 -23.15 -6.51 -6.40
CA VAL A 115 -22.54 -5.55 -7.34
C VAL A 115 -23.58 -4.86 -8.23
N GLY A 116 -24.73 -5.50 -8.46
CA GLY A 116 -25.82 -4.97 -9.28
C GLY A 116 -26.86 -4.14 -8.52
N GLY A 117 -26.79 -4.13 -7.20
CA GLY A 117 -27.81 -3.58 -6.33
C GLY A 117 -27.48 -2.21 -5.74
N SER A 118 -27.33 -2.15 -4.41
CA SER A 118 -27.28 -0.91 -3.63
C SER A 118 -25.92 -0.27 -3.47
N LEU A 119 -24.83 -0.82 -4.04
CA LEU A 119 -23.49 -0.29 -3.86
C LEU A 119 -23.35 1.15 -4.38
N PRO A 120 -22.91 2.11 -3.58
CA PRO A 120 -22.72 3.50 -3.99
C PRO A 120 -21.43 3.66 -4.80
N TRP A 121 -21.40 3.11 -6.00
CA TRP A 121 -20.22 3.08 -6.88
C TRP A 121 -19.55 4.43 -7.06
N ILE A 122 -20.33 5.51 -7.14
CA ILE A 122 -19.79 6.87 -7.29
C ILE A 122 -18.94 7.22 -6.07
N GLY A 123 -19.42 6.94 -4.86
CA GLY A 123 -18.69 7.19 -3.62
C GLY A 123 -17.40 6.35 -3.53
N ILE A 124 -17.48 5.06 -3.87
CA ILE A 124 -16.34 4.14 -3.90
C ILE A 124 -15.26 4.65 -4.86
N VAL A 125 -15.66 4.98 -6.09
CA VAL A 125 -14.72 5.48 -7.13
C VAL A 125 -14.09 6.81 -6.71
N VAL A 126 -14.87 7.73 -6.15
CA VAL A 126 -14.35 9.02 -5.66
C VAL A 126 -13.32 8.82 -4.57
N CYS A 127 -13.56 7.92 -3.62
CA CYS A 127 -12.60 7.62 -2.55
C CYS A 127 -11.31 6.99 -3.08
N ILE A 128 -11.40 6.04 -4.01
CA ILE A 128 -10.22 5.42 -4.63
C ILE A 128 -9.44 6.45 -5.44
N PHE A 129 -10.14 7.32 -6.20
CA PHE A 129 -9.51 8.34 -7.01
C PHE A 129 -8.84 9.43 -6.16
N ALA A 130 -9.47 9.89 -5.10
CA ALA A 130 -8.87 10.84 -4.15
C ALA A 130 -7.60 10.23 -3.52
N PHE A 131 -7.64 8.95 -3.16
CA PHE A 131 -6.48 8.22 -2.66
C PHE A 131 -5.36 8.11 -3.71
N TYR A 132 -5.71 7.82 -4.97
CA TYR A 132 -4.75 7.80 -6.08
C TYR A 132 -4.06 9.15 -6.27
N LEU A 133 -4.81 10.24 -6.29
CA LEU A 133 -4.23 11.59 -6.43
C LEU A 133 -3.27 11.92 -5.29
N ASN A 134 -3.65 11.57 -4.07
CA ASN A 134 -2.82 11.75 -2.89
C ASN A 134 -1.54 10.92 -2.98
N HIS A 135 -1.65 9.64 -3.36
CA HIS A 135 -0.48 8.76 -3.54
C HIS A 135 0.44 9.23 -4.65
N ARG A 136 -0.14 9.70 -5.78
CA ARG A 136 0.62 10.30 -6.88
C ARG A 136 1.41 11.52 -6.43
N TYR A 137 0.78 12.43 -5.68
CA TYR A 137 1.44 13.59 -5.12
C TYR A 137 2.58 13.21 -4.18
N SER A 138 2.31 12.32 -3.23
CA SER A 138 3.32 11.82 -2.29
C SER A 138 4.48 11.12 -2.99
N TYR A 139 4.21 10.31 -4.01
CA TYR A 139 5.23 9.64 -4.80
C TYR A 139 6.13 10.64 -5.53
N GLN A 140 5.55 11.64 -6.19
CA GLN A 140 6.32 12.67 -6.90
C GLN A 140 7.17 13.51 -5.94
N TYR A 141 6.59 13.89 -4.80
CA TYR A 141 7.28 14.70 -3.79
C TYR A 141 8.47 13.96 -3.14
N ASN A 142 8.31 12.66 -2.86
CA ASN A 142 9.34 11.88 -2.19
C ASN A 142 10.38 11.29 -3.15
N ARG A 143 10.11 11.26 -4.45
CA ARG A 143 10.98 10.66 -5.46
C ARG A 143 12.41 11.23 -5.44
N GLU A 144 12.54 12.55 -5.37
CA GLU A 144 13.85 13.22 -5.33
C GLU A 144 14.59 12.91 -4.01
N ALA A 145 13.89 12.96 -2.89
CA ALA A 145 14.45 12.65 -1.58
C ALA A 145 14.86 11.17 -1.44
N GLU A 146 14.22 10.27 -2.17
CA GLU A 146 14.58 8.84 -2.17
C GLU A 146 15.81 8.54 -3.04
N GLN A 147 16.12 9.35 -4.04
CA GLN A 147 17.32 9.18 -4.89
C GLN A 147 18.62 9.38 -4.10
N ASP A 148 18.61 10.20 -3.07
CA ASP A 148 19.77 10.45 -2.20
C ASP A 148 19.96 9.38 -1.11
N ARG A 149 19.00 8.49 -0.95
CA ARG A 149 19.02 7.41 0.05
C ARG A 149 19.41 6.07 -0.58
N VAL A 150 19.88 5.14 0.24
CA VAL A 150 20.13 3.75 -0.15
C VAL A 150 19.13 2.85 0.59
N PRO A 151 17.86 2.82 0.15
CA PRO A 151 16.85 2.02 0.81
C PRO A 151 17.08 0.53 0.58
N ASN A 152 16.58 -0.30 1.50
CA ASN A 152 16.59 -1.75 1.33
C ASN A 152 15.41 -2.19 0.45
N ILE A 153 15.72 -2.85 -0.69
CA ILE A 153 14.72 -3.26 -1.68
C ILE A 153 13.72 -4.28 -1.11
N GLY A 154 14.17 -5.17 -0.21
CA GLY A 154 13.31 -6.13 0.48
C GLY A 154 12.29 -5.44 1.35
N SER A 155 12.69 -4.44 2.12
CA SER A 155 11.77 -3.64 2.95
C SER A 155 10.72 -2.93 2.12
N ILE A 156 11.11 -2.31 0.99
CA ILE A 156 10.15 -1.66 0.08
C ILE A 156 9.16 -2.69 -0.49
N MET A 157 9.65 -3.85 -0.90
CA MET A 157 8.82 -4.91 -1.45
C MET A 157 7.81 -5.44 -0.42
N PHE A 158 8.22 -5.63 0.84
CA PHE A 158 7.36 -6.22 1.87
C PHE A 158 6.37 -5.24 2.50
N PHE A 159 6.66 -3.96 2.53
CA PHE A 159 5.82 -2.97 3.21
C PHE A 159 4.34 -2.99 2.80
N PRO A 160 3.96 -3.10 1.50
CA PRO A 160 2.55 -3.16 1.10
C PRO A 160 1.78 -4.38 1.62
N TYR A 161 2.47 -5.48 1.92
CA TYR A 161 1.82 -6.70 2.43
C TYR A 161 1.23 -6.52 3.83
N VAL A 162 1.75 -5.60 4.64
CA VAL A 162 1.18 -5.26 5.95
C VAL A 162 -0.29 -4.81 5.80
N ARG A 163 -0.64 -4.20 4.67
CA ARG A 163 -2.01 -3.77 4.39
C ARG A 163 -2.95 -4.92 4.01
N ILE A 164 -2.42 -6.05 3.57
CA ILE A 164 -3.22 -7.25 3.25
C ILE A 164 -3.79 -7.88 4.53
N ILE A 165 -3.11 -7.74 5.66
CA ILE A 165 -3.50 -8.37 6.94
C ILE A 165 -4.92 -7.97 7.37
N PRO A 166 -5.31 -6.68 7.46
CA PRO A 166 -6.67 -6.29 7.82
C PRO A 166 -7.73 -6.85 6.87
N MET A 167 -7.45 -6.88 5.57
CA MET A 167 -8.37 -7.42 4.56
C MET A 167 -8.55 -8.93 4.74
N HIS A 168 -7.48 -9.65 5.01
CA HIS A 168 -7.54 -11.08 5.32
C HIS A 168 -8.36 -11.39 6.57
N LEU A 169 -8.18 -10.57 7.62
CA LEU A 169 -8.95 -10.69 8.86
C LEU A 169 -10.44 -10.43 8.62
N MET A 170 -10.80 -9.43 7.81
CA MET A 170 -12.21 -9.15 7.47
C MET A 170 -12.85 -10.31 6.71
N ILE A 171 -12.14 -10.92 5.75
CA ILE A 171 -12.63 -12.09 5.00
C ILE A 171 -12.87 -13.27 5.93
N VAL A 172 -11.92 -13.56 6.82
CA VAL A 172 -12.05 -14.71 7.76
C VAL A 172 -13.14 -14.46 8.80
N SER A 173 -13.32 -13.22 9.26
CA SER A 173 -14.35 -12.89 10.27
C SER A 173 -15.74 -12.67 9.67
N GLY A 174 -15.84 -12.25 8.42
CA GLY A 174 -17.10 -11.99 7.73
C GLY A 174 -17.77 -13.23 7.16
N SER A 175 -17.08 -14.39 7.17
CA SER A 175 -17.63 -15.67 6.71
C SER A 175 -18.43 -16.42 7.80
N GLN A 176 -18.76 -15.79 8.92
CA GLN A 176 -19.63 -16.30 9.99
C GLN A 176 -20.93 -15.53 9.99
#